data_05d4d49bf4e4a65f42e4d06d75a430c6
#
_entry.id   05d4d49bf4e4a65f42e4d06d75a430c6
#
_cell.length_a   1.000
_cell.length_b   1.000
_cell.length_c   1.000
_cell.angle_alpha   90.00
_cell.angle_beta   90.00
_cell.angle_gamma   90.00
#
_symmetry.space_group_name_H-M   'P 1'
#
loop_
_entity.id
_entity.type
_entity.pdbx_description
1 polymer ?
#
loop_
_entity_poly.entity_id
_entity_poly.type
_entity_poly.pdbx_seq_one_letter_code
_entity_poly.pdbx_strand_id
1 'polypeptide(L)'
;WEVFTSPKPPQNWPDFMVTRVAAPSELKSYFDFVVLAERLREVNALIGFTRVEPPEESRGGGDPPPRAPLTNGNPEWIPATEVRGEGIFVRFEGKRLADWLARPAVKEREAKLLQGHRAYRVARKLSPTEEGFPGILYILLHSFAHIFVRELALECGYSAASVRERIYASGYGQAPDVAGVLVYTAAPDSAGTLGGLVELGKPENLGRIVRQALDRSRICASDPLCAEHVPTQDRSLHGAA
;
A
#
# COMPACT_ATOMS: atom_id res chain seq x y z
N TRP A 1 -3.04 -8.47 7.81
CA TRP A 1 -4.46 -8.13 7.89
C TRP A 1 -5.08 -8.61 9.20
N GLU A 2 -5.14 -9.90 9.45
CA GLU A 2 -5.82 -10.50 10.61
C GLU A 2 -5.42 -9.85 11.94
N VAL A 3 -4.14 -9.58 12.14
CA VAL A 3 -3.64 -8.95 13.36
C VAL A 3 -4.18 -7.53 13.55
N PHE A 4 -4.25 -6.75 12.46
CA PHE A 4 -4.77 -5.37 12.52
C PHE A 4 -6.29 -5.32 12.67
N THR A 5 -7.00 -6.33 12.20
CA THR A 5 -8.48 -6.38 12.26
C THR A 5 -9.00 -7.16 13.45
N SER A 6 -8.15 -7.90 14.15
CA SER A 6 -8.53 -8.62 15.36
C SER A 6 -9.08 -7.68 16.43
N PRO A 7 -10.20 -8.00 17.09
CA PRO A 7 -10.68 -7.24 18.24
C PRO A 7 -9.75 -7.38 19.47
N LYS A 8 -8.88 -8.40 19.47
CA LYS A 8 -7.89 -8.65 20.51
C LYS A 8 -6.53 -8.87 19.84
N PRO A 9 -5.81 -7.80 19.49
CA PRO A 9 -4.48 -7.95 18.93
C PRO A 9 -3.54 -8.60 19.95
N PRO A 10 -2.49 -9.30 19.53
CA PRO A 10 -1.53 -9.92 20.41
C PRO A 10 -0.84 -8.86 21.29
N GLN A 11 -0.89 -9.02 22.61
CA GLN A 11 -0.38 -8.03 23.55
C GLN A 11 1.05 -8.33 24.05
N ASN A 12 1.54 -9.55 23.85
CA ASN A 12 2.81 -10.00 24.45
C ASN A 12 3.91 -10.28 23.41
N TRP A 13 3.85 -9.66 22.27
CA TRP A 13 4.91 -9.77 21.29
C TRP A 13 5.92 -8.64 21.47
N PRO A 14 7.17 -8.92 21.86
CA PRO A 14 8.15 -7.89 22.18
C PRO A 14 8.49 -6.98 21.00
N ASP A 15 8.36 -7.51 19.78
CA ASP A 15 8.71 -6.83 18.54
C ASP A 15 7.48 -6.31 17.76
N PHE A 16 6.28 -6.47 18.32
CA PHE A 16 5.05 -6.00 17.68
C PHE A 16 4.05 -5.54 18.72
N MET A 17 3.75 -4.25 18.72
CA MET A 17 2.79 -3.64 19.64
C MET A 17 1.84 -2.73 18.84
N VAL A 18 0.55 -2.95 19.00
CA VAL A 18 -0.49 -2.22 18.29
C VAL A 18 -1.60 -1.79 19.23
N THR A 19 -2.10 -0.57 19.02
CA THR A 19 -3.25 -0.01 19.74
C THR A 19 -4.32 0.42 18.76
N ARG A 20 -5.52 -0.13 18.91
CA ARG A 20 -6.67 0.26 18.10
C ARG A 20 -7.29 1.53 18.66
N VAL A 21 -7.51 2.51 17.77
CA VAL A 21 -8.17 3.78 18.10
C VAL A 21 -9.35 4.02 17.16
N ALA A 22 -10.29 4.85 17.61
CA ALA A 22 -11.43 5.24 16.77
C ALA A 22 -10.95 6.10 15.59
N ALA A 23 -11.65 6.00 14.47
CA ALA A 23 -11.46 6.96 13.38
C ALA A 23 -11.82 8.39 13.85
N PRO A 24 -11.14 9.43 13.34
CA PRO A 24 -11.51 10.82 13.58
C PRO A 24 -12.99 11.06 13.26
N SER A 25 -13.67 11.89 14.03
CA SER A 25 -15.11 12.12 13.92
C SER A 25 -15.57 12.49 12.52
N GLU A 26 -14.79 13.33 11.83
CA GLU A 26 -15.02 13.80 10.47
C GLU A 26 -14.74 12.73 9.39
N LEU A 27 -14.01 11.66 9.72
CA LEU A 27 -13.65 10.59 8.81
C LEU A 27 -14.38 9.27 9.07
N LYS A 28 -15.27 9.21 10.07
CA LYS A 28 -16.02 7.99 10.45
C LYS A 28 -16.86 7.38 9.32
N SER A 29 -17.28 8.19 8.35
CA SER A 29 -17.99 7.70 7.17
C SER A 29 -17.10 7.08 6.11
N TYR A 30 -15.78 7.18 6.25
CA TYR A 30 -14.79 6.67 5.31
C TYR A 30 -13.88 5.62 5.95
N PHE A 31 -13.58 5.77 7.23
CA PHE A 31 -12.72 4.87 8.00
C PHE A 31 -13.51 4.19 9.10
N ASP A 32 -13.38 2.88 9.17
CA ASP A 32 -13.98 2.06 10.23
C ASP A 32 -13.22 2.27 11.55
N PHE A 33 -11.88 2.11 11.50
CA PHE A 33 -10.99 2.36 12.62
C PHE A 33 -9.55 2.57 12.15
N VAL A 34 -8.71 2.95 13.10
CA VAL A 34 -7.28 3.11 12.91
C VAL A 34 -6.53 2.22 13.91
N VAL A 35 -5.40 1.67 13.53
CA VAL A 35 -4.50 0.96 14.44
C VAL A 35 -3.14 1.65 14.41
N LEU A 36 -2.70 2.05 15.58
CA LEU A 36 -1.37 2.59 15.80
C LEU A 36 -0.43 1.43 16.06
N ALA A 37 0.53 1.22 15.18
CA ALA A 37 1.58 0.23 15.36
C ALA A 37 2.78 0.92 16.02
N GLU A 38 2.82 0.88 17.32
CA GLU A 38 3.83 1.54 18.16
C GLU A 38 5.19 0.86 18.06
N ARG A 39 5.16 -0.41 17.67
CA ARG A 39 6.36 -1.21 17.43
C ARG A 39 6.12 -2.20 16.31
N LEU A 40 6.95 -2.12 15.29
CA LEU A 40 7.01 -3.04 14.16
C LEU A 40 8.44 -3.53 14.00
N ARG A 41 8.59 -4.82 13.71
CA ARG A 41 9.84 -5.42 13.29
C ARG A 41 9.67 -5.99 11.90
N GLU A 42 10.50 -5.56 10.96
CA GLU A 42 10.58 -6.09 9.62
C GLU A 42 11.92 -6.81 9.42
N VAL A 43 11.88 -8.00 8.86
CA VAL A 43 13.07 -8.76 8.49
C VAL A 43 13.09 -8.91 6.98
N ASN A 44 14.09 -8.33 6.33
CA ASN A 44 14.31 -8.42 4.89
C ASN A 44 15.37 -9.48 4.61
N ALA A 45 14.96 -10.60 4.03
CA ALA A 45 15.84 -11.71 3.69
C ALA A 45 16.23 -11.67 2.21
N LEU A 46 17.53 -11.75 1.92
CA LEU A 46 18.03 -11.83 0.57
C LEU A 46 17.95 -13.29 0.10
N ILE A 47 17.09 -13.55 -0.89
CA ILE A 47 16.83 -14.91 -1.40
C ILE A 47 17.38 -15.18 -2.80
N GLY A 48 17.96 -14.16 -3.45
CA GLY A 48 18.52 -14.27 -4.79
C GLY A 48 18.65 -12.92 -5.48
N PHE A 49 19.13 -12.93 -6.71
CA PHE A 49 19.30 -11.73 -7.54
C PHE A 49 18.53 -11.88 -8.85
N THR A 50 17.90 -10.80 -9.29
CA THR A 50 17.46 -10.64 -10.67
C THR A 50 18.46 -9.79 -11.43
N ARG A 51 18.63 -10.03 -12.73
CA ARG A 51 19.70 -9.40 -13.52
C ARG A 51 19.18 -8.31 -14.46
N VAL A 52 18.03 -8.50 -15.06
CA VAL A 52 17.50 -7.63 -16.11
C VAL A 52 16.12 -7.09 -15.72
N GLU A 53 15.29 -7.90 -15.10
CA GLU A 53 13.93 -7.55 -14.71
C GLU A 53 13.88 -7.28 -13.22
N PRO A 54 13.25 -6.16 -12.78
CA PRO A 54 13.07 -5.90 -11.37
C PRO A 54 12.15 -6.96 -10.73
N PRO A 55 12.42 -7.37 -9.47
CA PRO A 55 11.61 -8.39 -8.78
C PRO A 55 10.14 -7.99 -8.60
N GLU A 56 9.82 -6.73 -8.72
CA GLU A 56 8.48 -6.17 -8.51
C GLU A 56 7.56 -6.30 -9.73
N GLU A 57 8.10 -6.49 -10.93
CA GLU A 57 7.29 -6.68 -12.15
C GLU A 57 6.49 -8.00 -12.13
N SER A 58 6.82 -8.91 -11.23
CA SER A 58 6.04 -10.14 -10.97
C SER A 58 4.65 -9.91 -10.37
N ARG A 59 4.30 -8.68 -9.99
CA ARG A 59 2.96 -8.33 -9.47
C ARG A 59 1.84 -8.50 -10.50
N GLY A 60 2.18 -8.73 -11.77
CA GLY A 60 1.24 -9.00 -12.85
C GLY A 60 0.81 -10.47 -13.01
N GLY A 61 1.03 -11.35 -12.03
CA GLY A 61 0.56 -12.75 -12.06
C GLY A 61 1.37 -13.67 -12.98
N GLY A 62 2.51 -13.23 -13.49
CA GLY A 62 3.47 -14.10 -14.17
C GLY A 62 4.39 -14.83 -13.17
N ASP A 63 5.06 -15.88 -13.62
CA ASP A 63 6.13 -16.48 -12.85
C ASP A 63 7.16 -15.41 -12.45
N PRO A 64 7.65 -15.47 -11.21
CA PRO A 64 8.68 -14.53 -10.78
C PRO A 64 9.88 -14.63 -11.75
N PRO A 65 10.53 -13.49 -12.08
CA PRO A 65 11.67 -13.52 -12.97
C PRO A 65 12.71 -14.51 -12.45
N PRO A 66 13.42 -15.22 -13.34
CA PRO A 66 14.41 -16.19 -12.94
C PRO A 66 15.45 -15.52 -12.05
N ARG A 67 15.56 -16.03 -10.83
CA ARG A 67 16.50 -15.52 -9.82
C ARG A 67 17.77 -16.34 -9.85
N ALA A 68 18.90 -15.67 -9.90
CA ALA A 68 20.16 -16.32 -9.60
C ALA A 68 20.21 -16.65 -8.10
N PRO A 69 20.46 -17.91 -7.72
CA PRO A 69 20.56 -18.28 -6.32
C PRO A 69 21.79 -17.64 -5.66
N LEU A 70 21.76 -17.50 -4.34
CA LEU A 70 22.90 -16.97 -3.58
C LEU A 70 24.06 -17.98 -3.49
N THR A 71 23.75 -19.26 -3.62
CA THR A 71 24.70 -20.37 -3.46
C THR A 71 24.45 -21.45 -4.52
N ASN A 72 25.43 -22.28 -4.78
CA ASN A 72 25.34 -23.41 -5.73
C ASN A 72 24.52 -24.61 -5.21
N GLY A 73 23.91 -24.51 -4.03
CA GLY A 73 23.08 -25.55 -3.43
C GLY A 73 21.98 -24.95 -2.57
N ASN A 74 21.26 -25.79 -1.83
CA ASN A 74 20.29 -25.33 -0.86
C ASN A 74 21.01 -24.67 0.32
N PRO A 75 20.83 -23.36 0.54
CA PRO A 75 21.49 -22.67 1.64
C PRO A 75 20.88 -23.09 2.99
N GLU A 76 21.71 -23.39 3.96
CA GLU A 76 21.28 -23.61 5.35
C GLU A 76 20.99 -22.29 6.08
N TRP A 77 21.46 -21.16 5.53
CA TRP A 77 21.21 -19.81 6.03
C TRP A 77 21.12 -18.82 4.88
N ILE A 78 20.46 -17.69 5.11
CA ILE A 78 20.36 -16.58 4.16
C ILE A 78 20.69 -15.27 4.88
N PRO A 79 21.36 -14.32 4.20
CA PRO A 79 21.55 -12.98 4.74
C PRO A 79 20.22 -12.30 4.98
N ALA A 80 20.06 -11.65 6.12
CA ALA A 80 18.88 -10.87 6.44
C ALA A 80 19.25 -9.60 7.18
N THR A 81 18.46 -8.55 6.98
CA THR A 81 18.54 -7.31 7.75
C THR A 81 17.27 -7.14 8.55
N GLU A 82 17.42 -6.70 9.80
CA GLU A 82 16.33 -6.36 10.68
C GLU A 82 16.20 -4.84 10.76
N VAL A 83 14.98 -4.34 10.61
CA VAL A 83 14.64 -2.94 10.84
C VAL A 83 13.46 -2.87 11.78
N ARG A 84 13.46 -1.85 12.63
CA ARG A 84 12.39 -1.56 13.58
C ARG A 84 11.77 -0.23 13.20
N GLY A 85 10.46 -0.13 13.41
CA GLY A 85 9.71 1.05 13.05
C GLY A 85 8.40 1.14 13.78
N GLU A 86 7.63 2.09 13.35
CA GLU A 86 6.26 2.37 13.80
C GLU A 86 5.36 2.58 12.60
N GLY A 87 4.03 2.55 12.78
CA GLY A 87 3.13 2.69 11.64
C GLY A 87 1.70 3.06 12.02
N ILE A 88 0.96 3.41 10.99
CA ILE A 88 -0.46 3.70 11.06
C ILE A 88 -1.18 2.78 10.08
N PHE A 89 -2.07 1.95 10.58
CA PHE A 89 -2.97 1.17 9.74
C PHE A 89 -4.35 1.82 9.76
N VAL A 90 -4.90 2.07 8.56
CA VAL A 90 -6.26 2.62 8.37
C VAL A 90 -7.13 1.56 7.73
N ARG A 91 -8.23 1.19 8.38
CA ARG A 91 -9.27 0.37 7.79
C ARG A 91 -10.35 1.26 7.18
N PHE A 92 -10.64 1.03 5.91
CA PHE A 92 -11.72 1.74 5.21
C PHE A 92 -13.08 1.13 5.51
N GLU A 93 -14.13 1.96 5.49
CA GLU A 93 -15.50 1.56 5.70
C GLU A 93 -16.05 0.82 4.47
N GLY A 94 -16.39 -0.45 4.65
CA GLY A 94 -16.72 -1.35 3.54
C GLY A 94 -17.98 -0.96 2.77
N LYS A 95 -19.04 -0.50 3.46
CA LYS A 95 -20.28 -0.07 2.81
C LYS A 95 -20.03 1.16 1.92
N ARG A 96 -19.26 2.12 2.41
CA ARG A 96 -18.90 3.32 1.64
C ARG A 96 -18.10 2.98 0.38
N LEU A 97 -17.20 2.00 0.48
CA LEU A 97 -16.46 1.49 -0.66
C LEU A 97 -17.38 0.77 -1.64
N ALA A 98 -18.31 -0.06 -1.17
CA ALA A 98 -19.26 -0.75 -2.03
C ALA A 98 -20.14 0.25 -2.81
N ASP A 99 -20.63 1.29 -2.15
CA ASP A 99 -21.41 2.38 -2.77
C ASP A 99 -20.55 3.15 -3.81
N TRP A 100 -19.28 3.34 -3.54
CA TRP A 100 -18.36 3.98 -4.49
C TRP A 100 -18.08 3.10 -5.70
N LEU A 101 -17.79 1.82 -5.51
CA LEU A 101 -17.56 0.83 -6.57
C LEU A 101 -18.79 0.65 -7.48
N ALA A 102 -19.99 0.86 -6.95
CA ALA A 102 -21.24 0.76 -7.72
C ALA A 102 -21.46 1.93 -8.70
N ARG A 103 -20.72 3.03 -8.57
CA ARG A 103 -20.89 4.24 -9.40
C ARG A 103 -20.53 3.98 -10.85
N PRO A 104 -21.34 4.44 -11.82
CA PRO A 104 -21.06 4.23 -13.25
C PRO A 104 -19.67 4.74 -13.68
N ALA A 105 -19.28 5.93 -13.24
CA ALA A 105 -17.98 6.51 -13.57
C ALA A 105 -16.79 5.68 -13.04
N VAL A 106 -16.94 5.03 -11.88
CA VAL A 106 -15.91 4.16 -11.30
C VAL A 106 -15.77 2.88 -12.11
N LYS A 107 -16.90 2.27 -12.49
CA LYS A 107 -16.93 1.08 -13.36
C LYS A 107 -16.33 1.38 -14.74
N GLU A 108 -16.66 2.53 -15.33
CA GLU A 108 -16.06 2.97 -16.58
C GLU A 108 -14.55 3.14 -16.49
N ARG A 109 -14.08 3.75 -15.39
CA ARG A 109 -12.65 3.91 -15.15
C ARG A 109 -11.96 2.55 -14.98
N GLU A 110 -12.55 1.64 -14.22
CA GLU A 110 -12.02 0.28 -14.04
C GLU A 110 -11.94 -0.47 -15.37
N ALA A 111 -12.97 -0.37 -16.22
CA ALA A 111 -12.97 -1.00 -17.54
C ALA A 111 -11.82 -0.47 -18.42
N LYS A 112 -11.55 0.84 -18.41
CA LYS A 112 -10.41 1.44 -19.14
C LYS A 112 -9.07 0.93 -18.62
N LEU A 113 -8.91 0.81 -17.29
CA LEU A 113 -7.70 0.28 -16.68
C LEU A 113 -7.49 -1.19 -17.02
N LEU A 114 -8.55 -2.00 -16.97
CA LEU A 114 -8.52 -3.41 -17.35
C LEU A 114 -8.17 -3.58 -18.84
N GLN A 115 -8.72 -2.74 -19.71
CA GLN A 115 -8.39 -2.77 -21.13
C GLN A 115 -6.91 -2.49 -21.38
N GLY A 116 -6.33 -1.50 -20.71
CA GLY A 116 -4.90 -1.22 -20.77
C GLY A 116 -4.05 -2.39 -20.25
N HIS A 117 -4.46 -3.01 -19.14
CA HIS A 117 -3.80 -4.18 -18.59
C HIS A 117 -3.81 -5.36 -19.58
N ARG A 118 -4.97 -5.65 -20.20
CA ARG A 118 -5.07 -6.69 -21.23
C ARG A 118 -4.16 -6.40 -22.44
N ALA A 119 -4.14 -5.16 -22.93
CA ALA A 119 -3.29 -4.75 -24.04
C ALA A 119 -1.80 -4.95 -23.70
N TYR A 120 -1.38 -4.57 -22.51
CA TYR A 120 -0.03 -4.79 -22.00
C TYR A 120 0.35 -6.28 -21.97
N ARG A 121 -0.52 -7.14 -21.43
CA ARG A 121 -0.27 -8.59 -21.37
C ARG A 121 -0.24 -9.24 -22.75
N VAL A 122 -1.15 -8.85 -23.65
CA VAL A 122 -1.15 -9.33 -25.05
C VAL A 122 0.15 -8.97 -25.76
N ALA A 123 0.62 -7.72 -25.62
CA ALA A 123 1.87 -7.27 -26.23
C ALA A 123 3.08 -8.09 -25.76
N ARG A 124 3.03 -8.63 -24.53
CA ARG A 124 4.06 -9.48 -23.91
C ARG A 124 3.79 -10.98 -24.03
N LYS A 125 2.76 -11.37 -24.76
CA LYS A 125 2.35 -12.77 -24.94
C LYS A 125 2.04 -13.50 -23.61
N LEU A 126 1.56 -12.77 -22.60
CA LEU A 126 1.17 -13.30 -21.30
C LEU A 126 -0.29 -13.73 -21.31
N SER A 127 -0.59 -14.91 -20.77
CA SER A 127 -1.94 -15.46 -20.67
C SER A 127 -2.16 -16.09 -19.29
N PRO A 128 -3.34 -15.98 -18.69
CA PRO A 128 -4.54 -15.23 -19.15
C PRO A 128 -4.33 -13.69 -19.18
N THR A 129 -5.10 -12.99 -20.02
CA THR A 129 -4.92 -11.54 -20.22
C THR A 129 -5.37 -10.66 -19.06
N GLU A 130 -6.13 -11.20 -18.11
CA GLU A 130 -6.63 -10.50 -16.92
C GLU A 130 -5.87 -10.83 -15.65
N GLU A 131 -5.00 -11.84 -15.73
CA GLU A 131 -4.24 -12.28 -14.57
C GLU A 131 -3.40 -11.14 -13.98
N GLY A 132 -3.44 -11.01 -12.65
CA GLY A 132 -2.72 -9.96 -11.93
C GLY A 132 -3.33 -8.56 -12.04
N PHE A 133 -4.51 -8.40 -12.64
CA PHE A 133 -5.20 -7.11 -12.58
C PHE A 133 -5.63 -6.83 -11.13
N PRO A 134 -5.16 -5.75 -10.50
CA PRO A 134 -5.40 -5.53 -9.08
C PRO A 134 -6.82 -5.03 -8.75
N GLY A 135 -7.55 -4.53 -9.75
CA GLY A 135 -8.86 -3.89 -9.57
C GLY A 135 -8.77 -2.43 -9.10
N ILE A 136 -9.86 -1.70 -9.30
CA ILE A 136 -9.90 -0.27 -8.99
C ILE A 136 -9.87 0.02 -7.50
N LEU A 137 -10.29 -0.93 -6.65
CA LEU A 137 -10.18 -0.81 -5.19
C LEU A 137 -8.71 -0.72 -4.76
N TYR A 138 -7.86 -1.60 -5.27
CA TYR A 138 -6.43 -1.54 -4.99
C TYR A 138 -5.84 -0.20 -5.44
N ILE A 139 -6.20 0.27 -6.64
CA ILE A 139 -5.71 1.54 -7.18
C ILE A 139 -6.13 2.72 -6.31
N LEU A 140 -7.37 2.73 -5.81
CA LEU A 140 -7.83 3.74 -4.84
C LEU A 140 -6.98 3.76 -3.57
N LEU A 141 -6.80 2.57 -2.97
CA LEU A 141 -6.06 2.45 -1.71
C LEU A 141 -4.58 2.81 -1.89
N HIS A 142 -3.97 2.43 -3.01
CA HIS A 142 -2.60 2.76 -3.35
C HIS A 142 -2.44 4.27 -3.58
N SER A 143 -3.35 4.90 -4.34
CA SER A 143 -3.35 6.36 -4.50
C SER A 143 -3.49 7.10 -3.18
N PHE A 144 -4.38 6.60 -2.29
CA PHE A 144 -4.50 7.15 -0.94
C PHE A 144 -3.21 6.97 -0.15
N ALA A 145 -2.57 5.80 -0.20
CA ALA A 145 -1.31 5.55 0.49
C ALA A 145 -0.22 6.55 0.07
N HIS A 146 -0.05 6.79 -1.23
CA HIS A 146 0.93 7.74 -1.74
C HIS A 146 0.72 9.17 -1.24
N ILE A 147 -0.50 9.70 -1.32
CA ILE A 147 -0.77 11.06 -0.82
C ILE A 147 -0.62 11.14 0.69
N PHE A 148 -0.97 10.07 1.41
CA PHE A 148 -0.86 10.00 2.85
C PHE A 148 0.60 9.88 3.30
N VAL A 149 1.41 9.02 2.68
CA VAL A 149 2.87 8.93 2.90
C VAL A 149 3.55 10.28 2.70
N ARG A 150 3.20 10.98 1.61
CA ARG A 150 3.77 12.30 1.32
C ARG A 150 3.47 13.32 2.41
N GLU A 151 2.23 13.35 2.89
CA GLU A 151 1.83 14.29 3.94
C GLU A 151 2.48 13.95 5.28
N LEU A 152 2.51 12.67 5.65
CA LEU A 152 3.18 12.20 6.86
C LEU A 152 4.69 12.51 6.84
N ALA A 153 5.34 12.31 5.69
CA ALA A 153 6.77 12.61 5.53
C ALA A 153 7.05 14.11 5.75
N LEU A 154 6.18 14.99 5.23
CA LEU A 154 6.30 16.43 5.43
C LEU A 154 6.13 16.83 6.90
N GLU A 155 5.15 16.27 7.59
CA GLU A 155 4.84 16.59 8.99
C GLU A 155 5.90 16.05 9.97
N CYS A 156 6.41 14.83 9.73
CA CYS A 156 7.44 14.23 10.57
C CYS A 156 8.87 14.65 10.21
N GLY A 157 9.07 15.29 9.06
CA GLY A 157 10.41 15.56 8.55
C GLY A 157 11.16 14.30 8.07
N TYR A 158 10.46 13.19 7.85
CA TYR A 158 11.06 11.98 7.29
C TYR A 158 11.31 12.14 5.79
N SER A 159 12.35 11.46 5.29
CA SER A 159 12.44 11.23 3.85
C SER A 159 11.26 10.35 3.41
N ALA A 160 10.60 10.68 2.31
CA ALA A 160 9.55 9.83 1.75
C ALA A 160 10.07 8.41 1.45
N ALA A 161 11.36 8.26 1.16
CA ALA A 161 12.01 6.96 0.94
C ALA A 161 12.15 6.10 2.22
N SER A 162 12.04 6.69 3.40
CA SER A 162 12.07 5.96 4.69
C SER A 162 10.70 5.51 5.17
N VAL A 163 9.64 5.95 4.50
CA VAL A 163 8.25 5.57 4.79
C VAL A 163 7.79 4.58 3.73
N ARG A 164 7.27 3.45 4.17
CA ARG A 164 6.77 2.37 3.31
C ARG A 164 5.27 2.21 3.46
N GLU A 165 4.69 1.57 2.49
CA GLU A 165 3.26 1.25 2.48
C GLU A 165 3.03 -0.23 2.26
N ARG A 166 1.91 -0.71 2.78
CA ARG A 166 1.36 -2.03 2.47
C ARG A 166 -0.14 -1.92 2.27
N ILE A 167 -0.58 -2.32 1.09
CA ILE A 167 -1.98 -2.27 0.69
C ILE A 167 -2.63 -3.62 0.97
N TYR A 168 -3.79 -3.59 1.61
CA TYR A 168 -4.67 -4.74 1.81
C TYR A 168 -5.97 -4.46 1.06
N ALA A 169 -6.20 -5.18 -0.02
CA ALA A 169 -7.38 -5.00 -0.86
C ALA A 169 -7.97 -6.35 -1.25
N SER A 170 -9.29 -6.45 -1.26
CA SER A 170 -9.99 -7.55 -1.93
C SER A 170 -9.63 -7.55 -3.41
N GLY A 171 -9.52 -8.75 -3.99
CA GLY A 171 -9.17 -8.91 -5.40
C GLY A 171 -10.24 -8.35 -6.35
N TYR A 172 -9.86 -8.20 -7.61
CA TYR A 172 -10.76 -7.77 -8.67
C TYR A 172 -12.03 -8.66 -8.73
N GLY A 173 -13.19 -8.02 -8.80
CA GLY A 173 -14.48 -8.70 -8.83
C GLY A 173 -14.99 -9.25 -7.49
N GLN A 174 -14.26 -9.05 -6.39
CA GLN A 174 -14.66 -9.44 -5.06
C GLN A 174 -15.33 -8.30 -4.30
N ALA A 175 -16.10 -8.64 -3.26
CA ALA A 175 -16.63 -7.65 -2.32
C ALA A 175 -15.48 -6.94 -1.59
N PRO A 176 -15.63 -5.65 -1.22
CA PRO A 176 -14.57 -4.86 -0.59
C PRO A 176 -14.40 -5.16 0.92
N ASP A 177 -14.40 -6.44 1.30
CA ASP A 177 -14.30 -6.87 2.69
C ASP A 177 -12.90 -6.64 3.27
N VAL A 178 -11.90 -6.71 2.40
CA VAL A 178 -10.51 -6.36 2.73
C VAL A 178 -10.19 -5.02 2.10
N ALA A 179 -10.08 -3.98 2.91
CA ALA A 179 -9.74 -2.64 2.46
C ALA A 179 -8.99 -1.89 3.56
N GLY A 180 -7.68 -1.80 3.44
CA GLY A 180 -6.84 -1.12 4.42
C GLY A 180 -5.47 -0.75 3.87
N VAL A 181 -4.87 0.23 4.52
CA VAL A 181 -3.53 0.73 4.19
C VAL A 181 -2.72 0.77 5.48
N LEU A 182 -1.56 0.15 5.48
CA LEU A 182 -0.53 0.32 6.50
C LEU A 182 0.56 1.23 5.92
N VAL A 183 0.82 2.33 6.60
CA VAL A 183 1.98 3.20 6.35
C VAL A 183 2.92 3.07 7.53
N TYR A 184 4.20 2.82 7.29
CA TYR A 184 5.14 2.54 8.37
C TYR A 184 6.56 2.98 8.02
N THR A 185 7.34 3.27 9.05
CA THR A 185 8.77 3.51 8.91
C THR A 185 9.54 2.20 8.99
N ALA A 186 10.57 2.06 8.18
CA ALA A 186 11.44 0.90 8.14
C ALA A 186 12.90 1.34 7.87
N ALA A 187 13.38 2.32 8.62
CA ALA A 187 14.74 2.82 8.50
C ALA A 187 15.62 2.26 9.62
N PRO A 188 16.85 1.79 9.30
CA PRO A 188 17.78 1.29 10.32
C PRO A 188 18.15 2.32 11.38
N ASP A 189 18.12 3.60 11.02
CA ASP A 189 18.60 4.71 11.85
C ASP A 189 17.49 5.41 12.65
N SER A 190 16.24 4.91 12.58
CA SER A 190 15.10 5.55 13.26
C SER A 190 15.01 5.25 14.76
N ALA A 191 16.01 4.57 15.34
CA ALA A 191 16.03 4.20 16.76
C ALA A 191 15.96 5.39 17.74
N GLY A 192 16.12 6.63 17.28
CA GLY A 192 16.08 7.83 18.08
C GLY A 192 14.80 8.67 18.01
N THR A 193 13.87 8.38 17.08
CA THR A 193 12.69 9.24 16.81
C THR A 193 11.37 8.46 16.71
N LEU A 194 11.30 7.26 17.29
CA LEU A 194 10.04 6.50 17.35
C LEU A 194 8.99 7.29 18.13
N GLY A 195 7.80 7.39 17.58
CA GLY A 195 6.64 8.08 18.16
C GLY A 195 6.07 9.19 17.28
N GLY A 196 6.82 9.72 16.32
CA GLY A 196 6.35 10.80 15.45
C GLY A 196 5.22 10.37 14.53
N LEU A 197 5.35 9.21 13.88
CA LEU A 197 4.34 8.70 12.95
C LEU A 197 3.07 8.27 13.69
N VAL A 198 3.22 7.53 14.79
CA VAL A 198 2.11 7.09 15.63
C VAL A 198 1.33 8.28 16.20
N GLU A 199 2.03 9.34 16.62
CA GLU A 199 1.39 10.56 17.11
C GLU A 199 0.47 11.20 16.07
N LEU A 200 0.89 11.21 14.80
CA LEU A 200 0.07 11.71 13.68
C LEU A 200 -1.13 10.81 13.36
N GLY A 201 -1.06 9.53 13.72
CA GLY A 201 -2.15 8.56 13.56
C GLY A 201 -3.25 8.68 14.61
N LYS A 202 -3.05 9.45 15.69
CA LYS A 202 -4.08 9.66 16.71
C LYS A 202 -5.28 10.43 16.15
N PRO A 203 -6.50 10.15 16.65
CA PRO A 203 -7.73 10.76 16.12
C PRO A 203 -7.70 12.28 16.02
N GLU A 204 -7.07 12.95 16.98
CA GLU A 204 -6.92 14.40 17.06
C GLU A 204 -6.05 15.01 15.94
N ASN A 205 -5.11 14.25 15.40
CA ASN A 205 -4.18 14.68 14.38
C ASN A 205 -4.55 14.17 12.98
N LEU A 206 -4.96 12.90 12.90
CA LEU A 206 -5.16 12.19 11.65
C LEU A 206 -6.17 12.87 10.71
N GLY A 207 -7.26 13.43 11.26
CA GLY A 207 -8.26 14.13 10.47
C GLY A 207 -7.69 15.31 9.69
N ARG A 208 -6.84 16.10 10.34
CA ARG A 208 -6.12 17.20 9.70
C ARG A 208 -5.18 16.71 8.61
N ILE A 209 -4.36 15.69 8.92
CA ILE A 209 -3.38 15.12 7.98
C ILE A 209 -4.06 14.59 6.73
N VAL A 210 -5.12 13.81 6.86
CA VAL A 210 -5.85 13.25 5.71
C VAL A 210 -6.46 14.38 4.86
N ARG A 211 -7.02 15.41 5.49
CA ARG A 211 -7.58 16.56 4.74
C ARG A 211 -6.50 17.28 3.96
N GLN A 212 -5.36 17.57 4.56
CA GLN A 212 -4.23 18.20 3.90
C GLN A 212 -3.70 17.34 2.74
N ALA A 213 -3.59 16.01 2.93
CA ALA A 213 -3.20 15.08 1.88
C ALA A 213 -4.15 15.15 0.69
N LEU A 214 -5.47 15.15 0.94
CA LEU A 214 -6.49 15.25 -0.11
C LEU A 214 -6.47 16.60 -0.82
N ASP A 215 -6.30 17.69 -0.10
CA ASP A 215 -6.24 19.04 -0.70
C ASP A 215 -5.00 19.20 -1.59
N ARG A 216 -3.86 18.71 -1.15
CA ARG A 216 -2.62 18.73 -1.94
C ARG A 216 -2.65 17.77 -3.13
N SER A 217 -3.45 16.70 -3.07
CA SER A 217 -3.58 15.74 -4.18
C SER A 217 -4.23 16.34 -5.44
N ARG A 218 -4.94 17.46 -5.31
CA ARG A 218 -5.56 18.17 -6.44
C ARG A 218 -4.52 18.73 -7.42
N ILE A 219 -3.31 18.98 -6.92
CA ILE A 219 -2.19 19.46 -7.73
C ILE A 219 -1.02 18.51 -7.48
N CYS A 220 -0.90 17.47 -8.30
CA CYS A 220 0.22 16.55 -8.20
C CYS A 220 1.46 17.20 -8.79
N ALA A 221 2.41 17.61 -7.92
CA ALA A 221 3.67 18.18 -8.36
C ALA A 221 4.67 17.11 -8.86
N SER A 222 4.46 15.84 -8.52
CA SER A 222 5.35 14.75 -8.93
C SER A 222 5.06 14.26 -10.35
N ASP A 223 3.78 14.23 -10.73
CA ASP A 223 3.36 13.91 -12.10
C ASP A 223 2.04 14.62 -12.41
N PRO A 224 2.09 15.81 -13.02
CA PRO A 224 0.89 16.57 -13.37
C PRO A 224 -0.02 15.87 -14.39
N LEU A 225 0.50 14.87 -15.12
CA LEU A 225 -0.27 14.10 -16.10
C LEU A 225 -0.93 12.86 -15.49
N CYS A 226 -0.69 12.59 -14.23
CA CYS A 226 -1.23 11.40 -13.54
C CYS A 226 -2.76 11.35 -13.58
N ALA A 227 -3.44 12.48 -13.40
CA ALA A 227 -4.90 12.57 -13.44
C ALA A 227 -5.48 12.29 -14.85
N GLU A 228 -4.70 12.55 -15.89
CA GLU A 228 -5.08 12.36 -17.30
C GLU A 228 -4.59 11.04 -17.87
N HIS A 229 -3.94 10.23 -17.07
CA HIS A 229 -3.36 8.97 -17.53
C HIS A 229 -4.39 8.06 -18.19
N VAL A 230 -4.11 7.71 -19.44
CA VAL A 230 -4.84 6.72 -20.22
C VAL A 230 -3.98 5.46 -20.29
N PRO A 231 -4.46 4.33 -19.80
CA PRO A 231 -3.71 3.07 -19.88
C PRO A 231 -3.47 2.67 -21.33
N THR A 232 -2.23 2.28 -21.65
CA THR A 232 -1.81 1.81 -22.98
C THR A 232 -1.07 0.48 -22.85
N GLN A 233 -0.74 -0.12 -24.00
CA GLN A 233 0.08 -1.34 -24.03
C GLN A 233 1.49 -1.17 -23.44
N ASP A 234 2.02 0.04 -23.43
CA ASP A 234 3.37 0.34 -22.93
C ASP A 234 3.34 0.80 -21.46
N ARG A 235 2.24 1.39 -21.04
CA ARG A 235 1.98 1.89 -19.70
C ARG A 235 0.64 1.35 -19.20
N SER A 236 0.60 0.07 -18.91
CA SER A 236 -0.65 -0.61 -18.49
C SER A 236 -1.18 -0.08 -17.17
N LEU A 237 -0.31 0.31 -16.31
CA LEU A 237 -0.65 0.58 -14.96
C LEU A 237 -0.66 2.05 -14.70
N HIS A 238 -1.75 2.21 -14.55
CA HIS A 238 -2.12 2.23 -13.20
C HIS A 238 -1.68 3.51 -12.62
N GLY A 239 -1.72 4.54 -13.24
CA GLY A 239 -1.60 5.88 -12.68
C GLY A 239 -2.10 6.07 -11.25
N ALA A 240 -1.76 5.12 -10.44
CA ALA A 240 -1.74 5.27 -9.02
C ALA A 240 -0.40 5.91 -8.72
N ALA A 241 -0.30 7.17 -9.00
CA ALA A 241 0.76 7.99 -8.48
C ALA A 241 0.46 8.32 -7.05
#